data_ca25b4ebdff0d61b32eb7be9353d8456
#
_entry.id   ca25b4ebdff0d61b32eb7be9353d8456
#
_cell.length_a   1.000
_cell.length_b   1.000
_cell.length_c   1.000
_cell.angle_alpha   90.00
_cell.angle_beta   90.00
_cell.angle_gamma   90.00
#
_symmetry.space_group_name_H-M   'P 1'
#
loop_
_entity.id
_entity.type
_entity.pdbx_description
1 polymer ?
#
loop_
_entity_poly.entity_id
_entity_poly.type
_entity_poly.pdbx_seq_one_letter_code
_entity_poly.pdbx_strand_id
1 'polypeptide(L)'
;IKINGKLEECKYRDALTIIAKKVEVIRSKFVKDAVAISISDRYTNEEAYAIKKLADQLNVKTLCFNHRKSGLEKVLGVNASPNSMDELLATDVILAIGFKPENNPILGIKLKKAAKNGAKLLFINPSEYKISNYGFDAKTVYTSNEISKIKEIAKALIDMGKTSDIEGFDAFKSSLENIEVSDEIREIAQIYADAKKAMIVFQQNMVSTDIASLIGEIAILSGHIG
;
A
#
# COMPACT_ATOMS: atom_id res chain seq x y z
N ILE A 1 6.69 21.27 26.42
CA ILE A 1 5.71 21.02 27.49
C ILE A 1 4.64 22.09 27.49
N LYS A 2 3.48 21.80 28.08
CA LYS A 2 2.39 22.78 28.16
C LYS A 2 2.45 23.46 29.54
N ILE A 3 2.73 24.77 29.55
CA ILE A 3 2.75 25.63 30.77
C ILE A 3 1.66 26.69 30.57
N ASN A 4 0.77 26.83 31.56
CA ASN A 4 -0.34 27.82 31.52
C ASN A 4 -1.15 27.81 30.19
N GLY A 5 -1.34 26.62 29.60
CA GLY A 5 -2.10 26.48 28.37
C GLY A 5 -1.30 26.68 27.07
N LYS A 6 -0.05 27.18 27.13
CA LYS A 6 0.84 27.39 25.97
C LYS A 6 1.89 26.30 25.88
N LEU A 7 2.28 25.92 24.64
CA LEU A 7 3.41 25.02 24.40
C LEU A 7 4.71 25.81 24.53
N GLU A 8 5.62 25.32 25.38
CA GLU A 8 6.95 25.91 25.60
C GLU A 8 8.03 24.87 25.39
N GLU A 9 9.15 25.30 24.87
CA GLU A 9 10.34 24.45 24.74
C GLU A 9 10.86 24.02 26.10
N CYS A 10 11.41 22.82 26.20
CA CYS A 10 12.04 22.30 27.39
C CYS A 10 13.18 21.35 27.05
N LYS A 11 14.08 21.11 28.02
CA LYS A 11 15.09 20.08 27.85
C LYS A 11 14.46 18.70 27.79
N TYR A 12 15.03 17.82 26.95
CA TYR A 12 14.56 16.45 26.77
C TYR A 12 14.39 15.69 28.09
N ARG A 13 15.36 15.84 29.01
CA ARG A 13 15.32 15.22 30.34
C ARG A 13 14.11 15.66 31.18
N ASP A 14 13.74 16.93 31.09
CA ASP A 14 12.61 17.48 31.85
C ASP A 14 11.30 16.93 31.29
N ALA A 15 11.19 16.82 29.95
CA ALA A 15 10.05 16.20 29.28
C ALA A 15 9.88 14.73 29.72
N LEU A 16 10.96 13.94 29.74
CA LEU A 16 10.92 12.55 30.22
C LEU A 16 10.49 12.44 31.69
N THR A 17 10.97 13.33 32.54
CA THR A 17 10.56 13.35 33.94
C THR A 17 9.07 13.63 34.11
N ILE A 18 8.53 14.55 33.34
CA ILE A 18 7.08 14.87 33.34
C ILE A 18 6.26 13.69 32.85
N ILE A 19 6.70 13.03 31.74
CA ILE A 19 6.03 11.85 31.21
C ILE A 19 6.01 10.74 32.26
N ALA A 20 7.15 10.41 32.86
CA ALA A 20 7.25 9.36 33.87
C ALA A 20 6.32 9.61 35.06
N LYS A 21 6.32 10.83 35.62
CA LYS A 21 5.39 11.21 36.69
C LYS A 21 3.92 11.11 36.29
N LYS A 22 3.56 11.51 35.06
CA LYS A 22 2.19 11.39 34.57
C LYS A 22 1.76 9.93 34.42
N VAL A 23 2.62 9.07 33.87
CA VAL A 23 2.36 7.63 33.76
C VAL A 23 2.12 7.02 35.15
N GLU A 24 2.98 7.35 36.13
CA GLU A 24 2.83 6.87 37.50
C GLU A 24 1.49 7.31 38.14
N VAL A 25 1.12 8.59 38.01
CA VAL A 25 -0.15 9.12 38.53
C VAL A 25 -1.35 8.45 37.84
N ILE A 26 -1.30 8.25 36.54
CA ILE A 26 -2.41 7.59 35.81
C ILE A 26 -2.55 6.14 36.29
N ARG A 27 -1.46 5.42 36.42
CA ARG A 27 -1.46 4.01 36.88
C ARG A 27 -1.92 3.86 38.31
N SER A 28 -1.66 4.86 39.18
CA SER A 28 -2.13 4.82 40.58
C SER A 28 -3.61 5.14 40.73
N LYS A 29 -4.19 5.92 39.81
CA LYS A 29 -5.59 6.40 39.88
C LYS A 29 -6.58 5.57 39.07
N PHE A 30 -6.12 4.91 38.02
CA PHE A 30 -6.96 4.21 37.06
C PHE A 30 -6.60 2.73 36.95
N VAL A 31 -7.44 1.96 36.28
CA VAL A 31 -7.19 0.55 36.04
C VAL A 31 -5.93 0.29 35.21
N LYS A 32 -5.42 -0.92 35.29
CA LYS A 32 -4.15 -1.38 34.69
C LYS A 32 -3.98 -1.04 33.21
N ASP A 33 -5.07 -0.95 32.46
CA ASP A 33 -5.08 -0.71 31.00
C ASP A 33 -5.22 0.78 30.62
N ALA A 34 -5.04 1.70 31.58
CA ALA A 34 -5.18 3.16 31.32
C ALA A 34 -3.99 3.77 30.55
N VAL A 35 -2.90 3.04 30.38
CA VAL A 35 -1.73 3.47 29.61
C VAL A 35 -1.42 2.43 28.55
N ALA A 36 -1.16 2.89 27.33
CA ALA A 36 -0.70 2.05 26.25
C ALA A 36 0.44 2.74 25.49
N ILE A 37 1.32 1.97 24.87
CA ILE A 37 2.37 2.48 24.00
C ILE A 37 1.99 2.16 22.55
N SER A 38 1.93 3.19 21.73
CA SER A 38 1.71 3.08 20.29
C SER A 38 3.01 3.31 19.55
N ILE A 39 3.36 2.39 18.66
CA ILE A 39 4.58 2.48 17.86
C ILE A 39 4.26 2.39 16.35
N SER A 40 5.11 3.03 15.56
CA SER A 40 5.13 2.89 14.09
C SER A 40 6.01 1.72 13.68
N ASP A 41 5.80 1.19 12.48
CA ASP A 41 6.66 0.22 11.80
C ASP A 41 7.95 0.82 11.21
N ARG A 42 8.15 2.13 11.38
CA ARG A 42 9.33 2.86 10.87
C ARG A 42 10.52 2.86 11.82
N TYR A 43 10.37 2.26 12.98
CA TYR A 43 11.48 2.08 13.93
C TYR A 43 12.40 0.94 13.49
N THR A 44 13.67 1.04 13.87
CA THR A 44 14.61 -0.09 13.74
C THR A 44 14.22 -1.23 14.68
N ASN A 45 14.72 -2.43 14.43
CA ASN A 45 14.45 -3.58 15.29
C ASN A 45 14.94 -3.34 16.72
N GLU A 46 16.06 -2.64 16.88
CA GLU A 46 16.64 -2.29 18.17
C GLU A 46 15.75 -1.30 18.95
N GLU A 47 15.22 -0.28 18.26
CA GLU A 47 14.28 0.68 18.85
C GLU A 47 12.96 -0.01 19.25
N ALA A 48 12.40 -0.84 18.37
CA ALA A 48 11.20 -1.61 18.66
C ALA A 48 11.40 -2.55 19.86
N TYR A 49 12.56 -3.20 19.95
CA TYR A 49 12.93 -4.05 21.08
C TYR A 49 13.05 -3.26 22.38
N ALA A 50 13.69 -2.09 22.35
CA ALA A 50 13.81 -1.20 23.52
C ALA A 50 12.42 -0.75 24.01
N ILE A 51 11.53 -0.37 23.08
CA ILE A 51 10.15 0.01 23.39
C ILE A 51 9.38 -1.17 23.99
N LYS A 52 9.55 -2.39 23.44
CA LYS A 52 8.96 -3.59 24.02
C LYS A 52 9.43 -3.84 25.46
N LYS A 53 10.72 -3.74 25.73
CA LYS A 53 11.26 -3.88 27.09
C LYS A 53 10.67 -2.84 28.04
N LEU A 54 10.54 -1.59 27.61
CA LEU A 54 9.89 -0.53 28.40
C LEU A 54 8.43 -0.88 28.70
N ALA A 55 7.67 -1.36 27.67
CA ALA A 55 6.28 -1.76 27.84
C ALA A 55 6.14 -2.91 28.86
N ASP A 56 7.02 -3.92 28.77
CA ASP A 56 7.05 -5.06 29.69
C ASP A 56 7.36 -4.60 31.13
N GLN A 57 8.34 -3.72 31.34
CA GLN A 57 8.67 -3.15 32.65
C GLN A 57 7.54 -2.32 33.23
N LEU A 58 6.85 -1.55 32.40
CA LEU A 58 5.69 -0.77 32.80
C LEU A 58 4.43 -1.63 32.87
N ASN A 59 4.45 -2.89 32.43
CA ASN A 59 3.30 -3.77 32.32
C ASN A 59 2.12 -3.08 31.61
N VAL A 60 2.40 -2.48 30.44
CA VAL A 60 1.43 -1.79 29.59
C VAL A 60 1.31 -2.48 28.25
N LYS A 61 0.16 -2.33 27.59
CA LYS A 61 -0.07 -2.88 26.24
C LYS A 61 0.72 -2.09 25.20
N THR A 62 1.35 -2.80 24.29
CA THR A 62 1.94 -2.24 23.08
C THR A 62 0.96 -2.36 21.94
N LEU A 63 0.68 -1.24 21.26
CA LEU A 63 -0.18 -1.18 20.08
C LEU A 63 0.66 -0.86 18.86
N CYS A 64 0.66 -1.76 17.88
CA CYS A 64 1.22 -1.48 16.57
C CYS A 64 0.08 -1.16 15.59
N PHE A 65 0.07 0.03 15.02
CA PHE A 65 -1.04 0.49 14.15
C PHE A 65 -0.95 0.02 12.71
N ASN A 66 0.09 -0.71 12.34
CA ASN A 66 0.31 -1.11 10.95
C ASN A 66 -0.12 -2.53 10.57
N HIS A 67 -0.93 -3.19 11.40
CA HIS A 67 -1.68 -4.36 10.92
C HIS A 67 -2.90 -3.92 10.09
N ARG A 68 -2.67 -3.14 9.04
CA ARG A 68 -3.65 -3.08 7.97
C ARG A 68 -3.57 -4.42 7.24
N LYS A 69 -4.66 -5.18 7.32
CA LYS A 69 -4.86 -6.29 6.39
C LYS A 69 -4.75 -5.69 5.00
N SER A 70 -3.84 -6.17 4.17
CA SER A 70 -3.62 -5.57 2.86
C SER A 70 -4.77 -5.83 1.89
N GLY A 71 -5.54 -6.88 2.13
CA GLY A 71 -6.54 -7.40 1.21
C GLY A 71 -5.99 -8.47 0.27
N LEU A 72 -4.70 -8.47 -0.04
CA LEU A 72 -4.07 -9.53 -0.85
C LEU A 72 -4.25 -10.91 -0.22
N GLU A 73 -4.19 -11.02 1.10
CA GLU A 73 -4.37 -12.27 1.83
C GLU A 73 -5.72 -12.94 1.59
N LYS A 74 -6.77 -12.17 1.21
CA LYS A 74 -8.08 -12.71 0.87
C LYS A 74 -8.09 -13.44 -0.47
N VAL A 75 -7.21 -13.04 -1.36
CA VAL A 75 -7.16 -13.52 -2.74
C VAL A 75 -5.96 -14.42 -2.98
N LEU A 76 -4.78 -14.03 -2.51
CA LEU A 76 -3.53 -14.77 -2.71
C LEU A 76 -3.16 -15.67 -1.53
N GLY A 77 -3.90 -15.64 -0.42
CA GLY A 77 -3.59 -16.39 0.80
C GLY A 77 -2.45 -15.83 1.63
N VAL A 78 -1.72 -14.84 1.11
CA VAL A 78 -0.57 -14.20 1.76
C VAL A 78 -0.62 -12.70 1.61
N ASN A 79 -0.11 -11.99 2.62
CA ASN A 79 0.07 -10.54 2.56
C ASN A 79 1.54 -10.20 2.27
N ALA A 80 2.04 -10.66 1.14
CA ALA A 80 3.40 -10.43 0.70
C ALA A 80 3.47 -10.34 -0.82
N SER A 81 4.47 -9.64 -1.33
CA SER A 81 4.80 -9.68 -2.75
C SER A 81 5.51 -11.00 -3.05
N PRO A 82 5.08 -11.77 -4.06
CA PRO A 82 5.80 -12.95 -4.52
C PRO A 82 7.08 -12.57 -5.28
N ASN A 83 7.18 -11.33 -5.75
CA ASN A 83 8.25 -10.83 -6.60
C ASN A 83 9.29 -10.01 -5.82
N SER A 84 10.53 -10.08 -6.25
CA SER A 84 11.59 -9.18 -5.79
C SER A 84 11.56 -7.84 -6.53
N MET A 85 12.15 -6.79 -5.93
CA MET A 85 12.28 -5.50 -6.61
C MET A 85 13.20 -5.56 -7.85
N ASP A 86 14.07 -6.55 -7.95
CA ASP A 86 14.97 -6.67 -9.10
C ASP A 86 14.27 -7.24 -10.33
N GLU A 87 13.21 -8.01 -10.13
CA GLU A 87 12.40 -8.53 -11.23
C GLU A 87 11.68 -7.45 -12.02
N LEU A 88 11.41 -6.27 -11.40
CA LEU A 88 10.91 -5.09 -12.10
C LEU A 88 11.75 -4.70 -13.32
N LEU A 89 13.07 -4.96 -13.28
CA LEU A 89 13.98 -4.61 -14.37
C LEU A 89 13.83 -5.48 -15.61
N ALA A 90 13.14 -6.61 -15.49
CA ALA A 90 12.88 -7.57 -16.55
C ALA A 90 11.41 -7.62 -16.98
N THR A 91 10.58 -6.65 -16.57
CA THR A 91 9.17 -6.56 -16.96
C THR A 91 9.00 -5.78 -18.25
N ASP A 92 7.94 -6.11 -19.01
CA ASP A 92 7.51 -5.40 -20.22
C ASP A 92 6.54 -4.25 -19.86
N VAL A 93 5.71 -4.48 -18.84
CA VAL A 93 4.68 -3.54 -18.39
C VAL A 93 4.64 -3.48 -16.87
N ILE A 94 4.55 -2.29 -16.33
CA ILE A 94 4.34 -2.06 -14.90
C ILE A 94 3.08 -1.22 -14.72
N LEU A 95 2.09 -1.80 -14.04
CA LEU A 95 0.86 -1.11 -13.64
C LEU A 95 1.02 -0.63 -12.19
N ALA A 96 1.16 0.67 -11.99
CA ALA A 96 1.34 1.30 -10.69
C ALA A 96 0.03 1.92 -10.21
N ILE A 97 -0.48 1.49 -9.05
CA ILE A 97 -1.77 1.89 -8.49
C ILE A 97 -1.54 2.55 -7.14
N GLY A 98 -2.02 3.79 -6.97
CA GLY A 98 -1.82 4.54 -5.74
C GLY A 98 -0.34 4.64 -5.37
N PHE A 99 0.53 4.81 -6.35
CA PHE A 99 1.98 4.81 -6.16
C PHE A 99 2.57 6.22 -6.26
N LYS A 100 3.24 6.64 -5.18
CA LYS A 100 3.96 7.91 -5.09
C LYS A 100 5.45 7.64 -4.96
N PRO A 101 6.26 7.88 -6.00
CA PRO A 101 7.71 7.60 -5.99
C PRO A 101 8.45 8.29 -4.83
N GLU A 102 8.01 9.48 -4.43
CA GLU A 102 8.61 10.24 -3.32
C GLU A 102 8.57 9.50 -2.00
N ASN A 103 7.55 8.68 -1.78
CA ASN A 103 7.40 7.89 -0.56
C ASN A 103 8.25 6.60 -0.59
N ASN A 104 8.64 6.14 -1.78
CA ASN A 104 9.45 4.94 -2.00
C ASN A 104 10.52 5.20 -3.07
N PRO A 105 11.55 5.99 -2.77
CA PRO A 105 12.51 6.45 -3.76
C PRO A 105 13.29 5.29 -4.41
N ILE A 106 13.60 4.23 -3.67
CA ILE A 106 14.31 3.05 -4.22
C ILE A 106 13.45 2.38 -5.29
N LEU A 107 12.16 2.16 -5.01
CA LEU A 107 11.22 1.59 -5.97
C LEU A 107 11.03 2.53 -7.17
N GLY A 108 10.94 3.84 -6.93
CA GLY A 108 10.89 4.85 -7.99
C GLY A 108 12.09 4.78 -8.93
N ILE A 109 13.31 4.59 -8.40
CA ILE A 109 14.53 4.39 -9.19
C ILE A 109 14.45 3.10 -10.04
N LYS A 110 13.93 2.01 -9.45
CA LYS A 110 13.74 0.74 -10.16
C LYS A 110 12.74 0.88 -11.31
N LEU A 111 11.61 1.54 -11.09
CA LEU A 111 10.64 1.86 -12.15
C LEU A 111 11.28 2.66 -13.29
N LYS A 112 12.06 3.69 -12.95
CA LYS A 112 12.79 4.47 -13.95
C LYS A 112 13.79 3.63 -14.74
N LYS A 113 14.49 2.71 -14.08
CA LYS A 113 15.40 1.77 -14.76
C LYS A 113 14.63 0.81 -15.66
N ALA A 114 13.51 0.25 -15.19
CA ALA A 114 12.64 -0.62 -16.00
C ALA A 114 12.15 0.11 -17.26
N ALA A 115 11.68 1.36 -17.13
CA ALA A 115 11.28 2.18 -18.28
C ALA A 115 12.42 2.39 -19.27
N LYS A 116 13.65 2.66 -18.79
CA LYS A 116 14.84 2.77 -19.66
C LYS A 116 15.18 1.44 -20.37
N ASN A 117 14.83 0.31 -19.77
CA ASN A 117 14.98 -1.03 -20.38
C ASN A 117 13.83 -1.36 -21.34
N GLY A 118 12.86 -0.46 -21.55
CA GLY A 118 11.76 -0.61 -22.49
C GLY A 118 10.42 -0.98 -21.87
N ALA A 119 10.31 -1.09 -20.54
CA ALA A 119 9.04 -1.34 -19.88
C ALA A 119 8.08 -0.15 -20.06
N LYS A 120 6.81 -0.44 -20.39
CA LYS A 120 5.73 0.55 -20.39
C LYS A 120 5.25 0.78 -18.97
N LEU A 121 5.14 2.05 -18.57
CA LEU A 121 4.62 2.42 -17.26
C LEU A 121 3.18 2.92 -17.37
N LEU A 122 2.30 2.33 -16.59
CA LEU A 122 0.89 2.67 -16.51
C LEU A 122 0.58 3.07 -15.07
N PHE A 123 -0.05 4.23 -14.86
CA PHE A 123 -0.36 4.73 -13.53
C PHE A 123 -1.86 4.96 -13.35
N ILE A 124 -2.38 4.56 -12.18
CA ILE A 124 -3.71 4.94 -11.70
C ILE A 124 -3.51 5.56 -10.31
N ASN A 125 -3.71 6.86 -10.20
CA ASN A 125 -3.39 7.61 -8.99
C ASN A 125 -4.53 8.56 -8.60
N PRO A 126 -4.70 8.85 -7.29
CA PRO A 126 -5.77 9.73 -6.79
C PRO A 126 -5.55 11.21 -7.13
N SER A 127 -4.34 11.61 -7.43
CA SER A 127 -3.99 13.00 -7.76
C SER A 127 -2.77 13.04 -8.67
N GLU A 128 -2.54 14.20 -9.26
CA GLU A 128 -1.32 14.44 -10.01
C GLU A 128 -0.11 14.38 -9.08
N TYR A 129 0.68 13.34 -9.23
CA TYR A 129 2.03 13.30 -8.69
C TYR A 129 3.00 13.84 -9.73
N LYS A 130 4.08 14.46 -9.30
CA LYS A 130 5.11 15.01 -10.20
C LYS A 130 5.90 13.88 -10.89
N ILE A 131 5.20 12.90 -11.46
CA ILE A 131 5.81 11.74 -12.14
C ILE A 131 6.68 12.21 -13.29
N SER A 132 6.26 13.26 -14.02
CA SER A 132 7.04 13.89 -15.08
C SER A 132 8.42 14.39 -14.61
N ASN A 133 8.52 14.82 -13.35
CA ASN A 133 9.79 15.29 -12.78
C ASN A 133 10.81 14.17 -12.59
N TYR A 134 10.36 12.91 -12.63
CA TYR A 134 11.24 11.73 -12.55
C TYR A 134 11.70 11.24 -13.93
N GLY A 135 11.26 11.91 -15.00
CA GLY A 135 11.60 11.54 -16.38
C GLY A 135 10.98 10.20 -16.79
N PHE A 136 9.80 9.88 -16.26
CA PHE A 136 9.00 8.75 -16.72
C PHE A 136 8.14 9.18 -17.88
N ASP A 137 8.21 8.45 -18.99
CA ASP A 137 7.18 8.46 -20.03
C ASP A 137 6.14 7.43 -19.61
N ALA A 138 5.00 7.89 -19.08
CA ALA A 138 4.01 7.02 -18.49
C ALA A 138 2.60 7.44 -18.91
N LYS A 139 1.77 6.46 -19.23
CA LYS A 139 0.33 6.67 -19.37
C LYS A 139 -0.29 6.72 -17.96
N THR A 140 -0.94 7.84 -17.64
CA THR A 140 -1.48 8.07 -16.29
C THR A 140 -2.95 8.42 -16.35
N VAL A 141 -3.75 7.73 -15.54
CA VAL A 141 -5.16 8.04 -15.24
C VAL A 141 -5.24 8.64 -13.86
N TYR A 142 -5.76 9.85 -13.77
CA TYR A 142 -6.04 10.48 -12.48
C TYR A 142 -7.49 10.24 -12.08
N THR A 143 -7.71 9.76 -10.88
CA THR A 143 -9.05 9.47 -10.38
C THR A 143 -9.12 9.61 -8.86
N SER A 144 -10.21 10.18 -8.37
CA SER A 144 -10.56 10.14 -6.94
C SER A 144 -11.26 8.84 -6.55
N ASN A 145 -11.51 7.94 -7.49
CA ASN A 145 -12.19 6.67 -7.30
C ASN A 145 -11.42 5.53 -7.99
N GLU A 146 -10.29 5.14 -7.38
CA GLU A 146 -9.43 4.09 -7.90
C GLU A 146 -10.15 2.74 -7.97
N ILE A 147 -11.06 2.46 -7.01
CA ILE A 147 -11.85 1.20 -7.00
C ILE A 147 -12.62 1.06 -8.30
N SER A 148 -13.27 2.13 -8.76
CA SER A 148 -14.02 2.09 -10.03
C SER A 148 -13.10 1.78 -11.20
N LYS A 149 -11.94 2.46 -11.29
CA LYS A 149 -11.00 2.27 -12.39
C LYS A 149 -10.37 0.88 -12.41
N ILE A 150 -10.11 0.31 -11.25
CA ILE A 150 -9.56 -1.05 -11.14
C ILE A 150 -10.63 -2.09 -11.51
N LYS A 151 -11.90 -1.86 -11.14
CA LYS A 151 -13.02 -2.69 -11.60
C LYS A 151 -13.21 -2.62 -13.12
N GLU A 152 -13.06 -1.44 -13.71
CA GLU A 152 -13.07 -1.28 -15.17
C GLU A 152 -11.95 -2.12 -15.82
N ILE A 153 -10.73 -2.15 -15.26
CA ILE A 153 -9.64 -3.01 -15.76
C ILE A 153 -10.03 -4.49 -15.68
N ALA A 154 -10.53 -4.94 -14.51
CA ALA A 154 -10.95 -6.32 -14.35
C ALA A 154 -12.04 -6.71 -15.35
N LYS A 155 -13.05 -5.83 -15.54
CA LYS A 155 -14.09 -6.02 -16.54
C LYS A 155 -13.53 -6.09 -17.96
N ALA A 156 -12.62 -5.19 -18.32
CA ALA A 156 -11.98 -5.19 -19.64
C ALA A 156 -11.20 -6.50 -19.90
N LEU A 157 -10.46 -7.01 -18.91
CA LEU A 157 -9.76 -8.29 -19.02
C LEU A 157 -10.73 -9.46 -19.26
N ILE A 158 -11.86 -9.49 -18.55
CA ILE A 158 -12.90 -10.49 -18.75
C ILE A 158 -13.52 -10.38 -20.15
N ASP A 159 -13.80 -9.16 -20.62
CA ASP A 159 -14.34 -8.91 -21.97
C ASP A 159 -13.36 -9.33 -23.09
N MET A 160 -12.05 -9.33 -22.81
CA MET A 160 -10.99 -9.84 -23.67
C MET A 160 -10.85 -11.37 -23.59
N GLY A 161 -11.72 -12.06 -22.83
CA GLY A 161 -11.71 -13.52 -22.72
C GLY A 161 -10.78 -14.07 -21.64
N LYS A 162 -10.22 -13.23 -20.76
CA LYS A 162 -9.46 -13.73 -19.61
C LYS A 162 -10.41 -14.39 -18.61
N THR A 163 -10.05 -15.58 -18.16
CA THR A 163 -10.83 -16.41 -17.23
C THR A 163 -9.96 -16.99 -16.14
N SER A 164 -10.59 -17.50 -15.08
CA SER A 164 -9.90 -18.20 -14.01
C SER A 164 -10.74 -19.37 -13.52
N ASP A 165 -10.08 -20.46 -13.15
CA ASP A 165 -10.72 -21.65 -12.55
C ASP A 165 -10.80 -21.56 -11.00
N ILE A 166 -10.48 -20.39 -10.42
CA ILE A 166 -10.47 -20.19 -8.99
C ILE A 166 -11.90 -20.07 -8.47
N GLU A 167 -12.17 -20.69 -7.32
CA GLU A 167 -13.44 -20.59 -6.62
C GLU A 167 -13.82 -19.12 -6.40
N GLY A 168 -15.07 -18.77 -6.73
CA GLY A 168 -15.59 -17.40 -6.62
C GLY A 168 -15.45 -16.55 -7.88
N PHE A 169 -14.81 -17.05 -8.96
CA PHE A 169 -14.66 -16.28 -10.20
C PHE A 169 -16.01 -15.88 -10.83
N ASP A 170 -16.99 -16.76 -10.85
CA ASP A 170 -18.31 -16.45 -11.43
C ASP A 170 -19.03 -15.35 -10.63
N ALA A 171 -18.93 -15.36 -9.31
CA ALA A 171 -19.49 -14.31 -8.47
C ALA A 171 -18.76 -12.98 -8.70
N PHE A 172 -17.44 -13.00 -8.84
CA PHE A 172 -16.64 -11.82 -9.17
C PHE A 172 -17.04 -11.27 -10.53
N LYS A 173 -17.09 -12.11 -11.56
CA LYS A 173 -17.52 -11.73 -12.91
C LYS A 173 -18.92 -11.09 -12.91
N SER A 174 -19.89 -11.70 -12.22
CA SER A 174 -21.25 -11.16 -12.08
C SER A 174 -21.26 -9.79 -11.38
N SER A 175 -20.38 -9.56 -10.42
CA SER A 175 -20.25 -8.26 -9.74
C SER A 175 -19.79 -7.12 -10.66
N LEU A 176 -19.23 -7.45 -11.82
CA LEU A 176 -18.71 -6.50 -12.80
C LEU A 176 -19.63 -6.30 -14.03
N GLU A 177 -20.75 -7.02 -14.13
CA GLU A 177 -21.61 -6.99 -15.33
C GLU A 177 -22.08 -5.59 -15.72
N ASN A 178 -22.41 -4.74 -14.73
CA ASN A 178 -22.92 -3.39 -14.94
C ASN A 178 -21.81 -2.32 -14.98
N ILE A 179 -20.54 -2.71 -15.04
CA ILE A 179 -19.43 -1.77 -15.11
C ILE A 179 -19.20 -1.37 -16.56
N GLU A 180 -19.33 -0.08 -16.84
CA GLU A 180 -18.94 0.51 -18.12
C GLU A 180 -17.42 0.76 -18.13
N VAL A 181 -16.76 0.31 -19.19
CA VAL A 181 -15.30 0.46 -19.35
C VAL A 181 -15.02 1.65 -20.24
N SER A 182 -14.37 2.66 -19.68
CA SER A 182 -13.90 3.84 -20.43
C SER A 182 -12.79 3.45 -21.43
N ASP A 183 -12.72 4.18 -22.57
CA ASP A 183 -11.72 3.89 -23.61
C ASP A 183 -10.29 3.96 -23.09
N GLU A 184 -10.00 4.91 -22.21
CA GLU A 184 -8.69 5.06 -21.58
C GLU A 184 -8.29 3.85 -20.74
N ILE A 185 -9.22 3.29 -19.97
CA ILE A 185 -8.99 2.08 -19.18
C ILE A 185 -8.92 0.84 -20.06
N ARG A 186 -9.71 0.79 -21.13
CA ARG A 186 -9.65 -0.31 -22.11
C ARG A 186 -8.26 -0.39 -22.74
N GLU A 187 -7.68 0.73 -23.10
CA GLU A 187 -6.31 0.78 -23.61
C GLU A 187 -5.26 0.33 -22.58
N ILE A 188 -5.38 0.76 -21.32
CA ILE A 188 -4.52 0.31 -20.23
C ILE A 188 -4.64 -1.20 -20.03
N ALA A 189 -5.86 -1.73 -19.97
CA ALA A 189 -6.10 -3.16 -19.80
C ALA A 189 -5.53 -3.97 -20.96
N GLN A 190 -5.65 -3.48 -22.21
CA GLN A 190 -5.07 -4.12 -23.37
C GLN A 190 -3.54 -4.19 -23.30
N ILE A 191 -2.89 -3.06 -22.99
CA ILE A 191 -1.42 -3.02 -22.84
C ILE A 191 -0.96 -4.00 -21.76
N TYR A 192 -1.69 -4.06 -20.64
CA TYR A 192 -1.39 -4.96 -19.54
C TYR A 192 -1.62 -6.43 -19.91
N ALA A 193 -2.72 -6.73 -20.60
CA ALA A 193 -3.08 -8.09 -21.04
C ALA A 193 -2.12 -8.68 -22.08
N ASP A 194 -1.55 -7.84 -22.95
CA ASP A 194 -0.63 -8.23 -24.03
C ASP A 194 0.80 -8.40 -23.55
N ALA A 195 1.12 -7.99 -22.32
CA ALA A 195 2.45 -8.12 -21.77
C ALA A 195 2.84 -9.59 -21.59
N LYS A 196 4.10 -9.91 -21.88
CA LYS A 196 4.66 -11.23 -21.57
C LYS A 196 5.04 -11.35 -20.11
N LYS A 197 5.51 -10.25 -19.52
CA LYS A 197 5.87 -10.13 -18.11
C LYS A 197 5.35 -8.79 -17.58
N ALA A 198 4.21 -8.80 -16.93
CA ALA A 198 3.70 -7.62 -16.27
C ALA A 198 3.84 -7.72 -14.74
N MET A 199 3.93 -6.58 -14.09
CA MET A 199 3.96 -6.48 -12.64
C MET A 199 3.05 -5.36 -12.19
N ILE A 200 2.30 -5.59 -11.09
CA ILE A 200 1.52 -4.53 -10.43
C ILE A 200 2.30 -4.03 -9.22
N VAL A 201 2.42 -2.73 -9.13
CA VAL A 201 3.08 -2.04 -8.02
C VAL A 201 2.08 -1.12 -7.32
N PHE A 202 1.95 -1.23 -6.02
CA PHE A 202 1.09 -0.35 -5.23
C PHE A 202 1.70 -0.04 -3.86
N GLN A 203 1.24 1.05 -3.24
CA GLN A 203 1.62 1.40 -1.88
C GLN A 203 0.48 1.03 -0.91
N GLN A 204 0.74 0.12 0.01
CA GLN A 204 -0.26 -0.36 0.97
C GLN A 204 -0.92 0.75 1.80
N ASN A 205 -0.20 1.83 2.10
CA ASN A 205 -0.74 2.98 2.84
C ASN A 205 -1.53 3.96 1.96
N MET A 206 -1.50 3.79 0.64
CA MET A 206 -2.20 4.63 -0.34
C MET A 206 -3.44 3.95 -0.92
N VAL A 207 -3.58 2.63 -0.74
CA VAL A 207 -4.70 1.85 -1.26
C VAL A 207 -5.54 1.27 -0.13
N SER A 208 -6.85 1.11 -0.36
CA SER A 208 -7.73 0.42 0.58
C SER A 208 -7.56 -1.10 0.50
N THR A 209 -8.09 -1.81 1.50
CA THR A 209 -8.12 -3.28 1.51
C THR A 209 -8.84 -3.84 0.28
N ASP A 210 -9.91 -3.19 -0.17
CA ASP A 210 -10.69 -3.62 -1.33
C ASP A 210 -9.93 -3.42 -2.64
N ILE A 211 -9.18 -2.32 -2.76
CA ILE A 211 -8.28 -2.08 -3.89
C ILE A 211 -7.20 -3.17 -3.94
N ALA A 212 -6.59 -3.51 -2.81
CA ALA A 212 -5.57 -4.55 -2.77
C ALA A 212 -6.13 -5.94 -3.13
N SER A 213 -7.36 -6.26 -2.72
CA SER A 213 -8.04 -7.50 -3.17
C SER A 213 -8.25 -7.51 -4.68
N LEU A 214 -8.79 -6.42 -5.25
CA LEU A 214 -8.99 -6.28 -6.70
C LEU A 214 -7.67 -6.38 -7.48
N ILE A 215 -6.56 -5.86 -6.95
CA ILE A 215 -5.23 -6.00 -7.54
C ILE A 215 -4.84 -7.49 -7.63
N GLY A 216 -5.06 -8.26 -6.56
CA GLY A 216 -4.84 -9.70 -6.56
C GLY A 216 -5.69 -10.43 -7.61
N GLU A 217 -6.96 -10.07 -7.73
CA GLU A 217 -7.87 -10.64 -8.73
C GLU A 217 -7.43 -10.34 -10.17
N ILE A 218 -6.98 -9.11 -10.44
CA ILE A 218 -6.43 -8.73 -11.75
C ILE A 218 -5.17 -9.53 -12.08
N ALA A 219 -4.27 -9.69 -11.11
CA ALA A 219 -3.04 -10.46 -11.30
C ALA A 219 -3.34 -11.93 -11.66
N ILE A 220 -4.32 -12.53 -10.97
CA ILE A 220 -4.80 -13.89 -11.26
C ILE A 220 -5.38 -13.97 -12.67
N LEU A 221 -6.31 -13.08 -13.00
CA LEU A 221 -6.98 -13.06 -14.32
C LEU A 221 -6.01 -12.91 -15.49
N SER A 222 -4.96 -12.14 -15.31
CA SER A 222 -3.96 -11.90 -16.34
C SER A 222 -2.89 -12.99 -16.41
N GLY A 223 -2.78 -13.86 -15.40
CA GLY A 223 -1.74 -14.86 -15.27
C GLY A 223 -0.39 -14.29 -14.81
N HIS A 224 -0.36 -13.06 -14.28
CA HIS A 224 0.85 -12.39 -13.80
C HIS A 224 0.95 -12.47 -12.28
N ILE A 225 1.08 -13.69 -11.74
CA ILE A 225 1.15 -13.93 -10.28
C ILE A 225 2.61 -14.06 -9.78
N GLY A 226 3.59 -14.14 -10.65
CA GLY A 226 5.00 -14.31 -10.30
C GLY A 226 5.60 -15.62 -10.76
#